data_5ced568cefaa66d65a1bcadc4621970c
#
_entry.id   5ced568cefaa66d65a1bcadc4621970c
#
_cell.length_a   1.000
_cell.length_b   1.000
_cell.length_c   1.000
_cell.angle_alpha   90.00
_cell.angle_beta   90.00
_cell.angle_gamma   90.00
#
_symmetry.space_group_name_H-M   'P 1'
#
loop_
_entity.id
_entity.type
_entity.pdbx_description
1 polymer ?
#
loop_
_entity_poly.entity_id
_entity_poly.type
_entity_poly.pdbx_seq_one_letter_code
_entity_poly.pdbx_strand_id
1 'polypeptide(L)'
;MASVKGACTMNNRTDLNRRSAISGLATSAVALALKGGSAGANSLIDASEPKFKLGSVTYNILQGFDLTTLLDICQKTGISPIEFRTTHKHGVEPTLNAQARRDIKKQCADAGVDIWGCGSVCEFHAADESVVKKNIETCKTFLQLVSDIGGKGVKVRPNGFPKGVPVEKTVEQIGKALQVCGKAADAVGVEVWVEVHGAGTQEPAHMKSIMEQTNHKKVGITWNSNPTDVKKGSVAESFAMLQPWIRSCHINDLNNDAKGLYPYRELFRLLRESGYDRTTLIEVGQSIPDKEKCIAFLKDYKTLWQKLARA
;
A
#
# COMPACT_ATOMS: atom_id res chain seq x y z
N MET A 1 -13.39 23.86 59.22
CA MET A 1 -14.69 24.53 59.25
C MET A 1 -15.44 24.18 58.04
N ALA A 2 -16.41 23.35 58.24
CA ALA A 2 -17.82 23.31 57.89
C ALA A 2 -18.06 23.00 56.39
N SER A 3 -18.43 21.78 55.93
CA SER A 3 -19.63 20.96 56.16
C SER A 3 -20.90 21.62 55.65
N VAL A 4 -21.61 20.90 54.72
CA VAL A 4 -23.00 20.45 54.70
C VAL A 4 -23.31 19.96 53.30
N LYS A 5 -23.52 18.70 52.94
CA LYS A 5 -24.63 17.76 53.10
C LYS A 5 -25.97 18.30 52.57
N GLY A 6 -26.52 17.59 51.65
CA GLY A 6 -27.91 17.67 51.26
C GLY A 6 -28.29 16.57 50.26
N ALA A 7 -28.95 15.56 50.76
CA ALA A 7 -29.37 14.33 50.14
C ALA A 7 -30.89 14.39 49.83
N CYS A 8 -31.35 13.37 49.10
CA CYS A 8 -32.72 12.79 49.07
C CYS A 8 -33.71 13.48 48.14
N THR A 9 -34.59 12.80 47.38
CA THR A 9 -35.33 11.55 47.58
C THR A 9 -36.03 11.08 46.30
N MET A 10 -36.32 9.81 46.27
CA MET A 10 -37.17 9.00 45.39
C MET A 10 -38.63 9.48 45.24
N ASN A 11 -39.27 9.05 44.16
CA ASN A 11 -40.57 8.30 44.12
C ASN A 11 -40.96 8.05 42.64
N ASN A 12 -41.12 6.87 42.17
CA ASN A 12 -42.02 5.72 42.28
C ASN A 12 -43.51 6.06 41.89
N ARG A 13 -43.99 5.32 40.90
CA ARG A 13 -45.23 4.57 40.69
C ARG A 13 -45.77 4.70 39.28
N THR A 14 -45.72 3.51 38.56
CA THR A 14 -46.81 2.57 38.26
C THR A 14 -48.12 3.19 37.73
N ASP A 15 -48.55 2.73 36.53
CA ASP A 15 -49.78 1.96 36.44
C ASP A 15 -49.99 1.29 35.05
N LEU A 16 -50.59 0.09 35.16
CA LEU A 16 -51.03 -0.85 34.15
C LEU A 16 -52.39 -0.43 33.52
N ASN A 17 -52.66 -0.87 32.28
CA ASN A 17 -53.92 -1.51 31.85
C ASN A 17 -53.82 -1.96 30.39
N ARG A 18 -53.89 -3.18 30.05
CA ARG A 18 -54.89 -4.26 29.97
C ARG A 18 -55.99 -4.09 28.92
N ARG A 19 -56.06 -5.14 28.09
CA ARG A 19 -57.20 -5.75 27.33
C ARG A 19 -57.33 -5.24 25.88
N SER A 20 -57.59 -6.06 24.86
CA SER A 20 -58.18 -7.39 24.79
C SER A 20 -57.91 -8.08 23.45
N ALA A 21 -57.91 -9.35 23.48
CA ALA A 21 -57.92 -10.35 22.44
C ALA A 21 -59.06 -10.23 21.42
N ILE A 22 -58.90 -10.82 20.23
CA ILE A 22 -59.84 -11.79 19.64
C ILE A 22 -59.10 -12.62 18.55
N SER A 23 -59.37 -13.87 18.64
CA SER A 23 -59.04 -15.07 17.91
C SER A 23 -59.50 -15.10 16.44
N GLY A 24 -58.74 -15.86 15.64
CA GLY A 24 -59.17 -16.38 14.34
C GLY A 24 -58.32 -17.58 13.92
N LEU A 25 -58.81 -18.78 14.24
CA LEU A 25 -58.35 -20.07 13.74
C LEU A 25 -58.73 -20.24 12.27
N ALA A 26 -57.83 -20.73 11.44
CA ALA A 26 -58.15 -21.54 10.27
C ALA A 26 -56.99 -22.51 9.96
N THR A 27 -57.35 -23.73 9.83
CA THR A 27 -56.65 -25.01 9.76
C THR A 27 -56.00 -25.33 8.40
N SER A 28 -54.88 -26.06 8.49
CA SER A 28 -54.47 -27.23 7.70
C SER A 28 -54.14 -27.07 6.22
N ALA A 29 -52.87 -27.38 5.86
CA ALA A 29 -52.56 -28.56 5.03
C ALA A 29 -51.04 -28.83 5.02
N VAL A 30 -50.69 -30.00 5.45
CA VAL A 30 -49.37 -30.63 5.34
C VAL A 30 -49.19 -31.09 3.90
N ALA A 31 -48.09 -30.68 3.26
CA ALA A 31 -47.57 -31.37 2.09
C ALA A 31 -46.05 -31.52 2.22
N LEU A 32 -45.66 -32.71 2.59
CA LEU A 32 -44.30 -33.22 2.59
C LEU A 32 -43.90 -33.44 1.13
N ALA A 33 -42.86 -32.74 0.64
CA ALA A 33 -42.14 -33.10 -0.57
C ALA A 33 -40.65 -33.01 -0.32
N LEU A 34 -40.06 -34.11 0.06
CA LEU A 34 -38.64 -34.38 -0.02
C LEU A 34 -38.26 -34.43 -1.51
N LYS A 35 -37.48 -33.47 -1.96
CA LYS A 35 -36.59 -33.66 -3.12
C LYS A 35 -35.25 -33.04 -2.78
N GLY A 36 -34.27 -33.96 -2.59
CA GLY A 36 -32.86 -33.60 -2.51
C GLY A 36 -32.43 -32.93 -3.79
N GLY A 37 -31.84 -31.78 -3.65
CA GLY A 37 -31.09 -31.08 -4.66
C GLY A 37 -29.95 -30.40 -3.93
N SER A 38 -28.74 -30.98 -4.04
CA SER A 38 -27.52 -30.27 -3.66
C SER A 38 -27.37 -29.06 -4.57
N ALA A 39 -27.93 -27.96 -4.14
CA ALA A 39 -27.60 -26.67 -4.71
C ALA A 39 -26.19 -26.32 -4.19
N GLY A 40 -25.19 -26.62 -4.99
CA GLY A 40 -23.87 -26.01 -4.83
C GLY A 40 -24.10 -24.52 -4.74
N ALA A 41 -23.80 -23.93 -3.59
CA ALA A 41 -23.68 -22.51 -3.43
C ALA A 41 -22.49 -22.07 -4.30
N ASN A 42 -22.75 -21.78 -5.59
CA ASN A 42 -21.93 -20.86 -6.33
C ASN A 42 -22.09 -19.54 -5.56
N SER A 43 -21.17 -19.25 -4.65
CA SER A 43 -20.96 -17.89 -4.21
C SER A 43 -20.63 -17.10 -5.47
N LEU A 44 -21.58 -16.34 -5.97
CA LEU A 44 -21.31 -15.26 -6.91
C LEU A 44 -20.28 -14.39 -6.18
N ILE A 45 -19.00 -14.59 -6.55
CA ILE A 45 -17.93 -13.66 -6.16
C ILE A 45 -18.42 -12.34 -6.76
N ASP A 46 -18.88 -11.45 -5.90
CA ASP A 46 -19.17 -10.08 -6.28
C ASP A 46 -17.86 -9.50 -6.82
N ALA A 47 -17.76 -9.45 -8.15
CA ALA A 47 -16.62 -8.88 -8.85
C ALA A 47 -16.72 -7.35 -8.76
N SER A 48 -16.74 -6.84 -7.52
CA SER A 48 -16.71 -5.40 -7.27
C SER A 48 -15.43 -4.82 -7.86
N GLU A 49 -15.57 -3.71 -8.56
CA GLU A 49 -14.41 -2.97 -9.10
C GLU A 49 -13.37 -2.74 -8.00
N PRO A 50 -12.08 -2.97 -8.29
CA PRO A 50 -11.05 -2.75 -7.29
C PRO A 50 -11.03 -1.28 -6.87
N LYS A 51 -10.99 -1.00 -5.58
CA LYS A 51 -10.85 0.37 -5.06
C LYS A 51 -9.43 0.92 -5.26
N PHE A 52 -8.44 0.03 -5.42
CA PHE A 52 -7.06 0.41 -5.68
C PHE A 52 -6.83 0.75 -7.16
N LYS A 53 -5.86 1.64 -7.40
CA LYS A 53 -5.51 2.15 -8.74
C LYS A 53 -4.25 1.49 -9.28
N LEU A 54 -4.06 1.54 -10.60
CA LEU A 54 -2.80 1.23 -11.25
C LEU A 54 -2.01 2.50 -11.50
N GLY A 55 -0.84 2.59 -10.90
CA GLY A 55 0.18 3.58 -11.17
C GLY A 55 1.48 2.95 -11.68
N SER A 56 2.57 3.71 -11.68
CA SER A 56 3.90 3.20 -12.03
C SER A 56 4.99 3.83 -11.18
N VAL A 57 6.01 3.04 -10.85
CA VAL A 57 7.32 3.56 -10.46
C VAL A 57 8.04 3.97 -11.74
N THR A 58 8.89 4.99 -11.68
CA THR A 58 9.71 5.32 -12.85
C THR A 58 10.85 4.33 -13.08
N TYR A 59 11.15 3.44 -12.11
CA TYR A 59 12.24 2.47 -12.19
C TYR A 59 12.06 1.51 -13.36
N ASN A 60 13.13 1.35 -14.11
CA ASN A 60 13.34 0.71 -15.39
C ASN A 60 12.47 1.27 -16.52
N ILE A 61 11.16 1.09 -16.49
CA ILE A 61 10.27 1.32 -17.64
C ILE A 61 10.20 2.80 -18.06
N LEU A 62 10.26 3.73 -17.10
CA LEU A 62 10.15 5.18 -17.33
C LEU A 62 11.43 5.96 -17.01
N GLN A 63 12.51 5.31 -16.56
CA GLN A 63 13.72 5.96 -16.04
C GLN A 63 14.45 6.85 -17.06
N GLY A 64 14.33 6.52 -18.34
CA GLY A 64 15.01 7.20 -19.45
C GLY A 64 14.26 8.43 -20.03
N PHE A 65 13.07 8.76 -19.51
CA PHE A 65 12.27 9.87 -20.00
C PHE A 65 12.38 11.09 -19.08
N ASP A 66 12.51 12.28 -19.69
CA ASP A 66 12.33 13.54 -18.96
C ASP A 66 10.88 13.72 -18.50
N LEU A 67 10.62 14.68 -17.62
CA LEU A 67 9.31 14.84 -16.99
C LEU A 67 8.20 15.08 -18.04
N THR A 68 8.43 15.91 -19.05
CA THR A 68 7.44 16.22 -20.08
C THR A 68 7.05 14.97 -20.88
N THR A 69 8.05 14.21 -21.32
CA THR A 69 7.82 12.96 -22.06
C THR A 69 7.13 11.90 -21.19
N LEU A 70 7.54 11.79 -19.92
CA LEU A 70 6.92 10.87 -18.95
C LEU A 70 5.44 11.21 -18.76
N LEU A 71 5.10 12.48 -18.58
CA LEU A 71 3.70 12.90 -18.39
C LEU A 71 2.86 12.65 -19.65
N ASP A 72 3.40 12.86 -20.85
CA ASP A 72 2.70 12.51 -22.09
C ASP A 72 2.45 10.98 -22.21
N ILE A 73 3.41 10.14 -21.81
CA ILE A 73 3.21 8.69 -21.75
C ILE A 73 2.08 8.35 -20.76
N CYS A 74 2.08 8.97 -19.60
CA CYS A 74 1.04 8.75 -18.57
C CYS A 74 -0.35 9.14 -19.09
N GLN A 75 -0.48 10.30 -19.75
CA GLN A 75 -1.74 10.74 -20.36
C GLN A 75 -2.25 9.75 -21.41
N LYS A 76 -1.37 9.31 -22.33
CA LYS A 76 -1.73 8.40 -23.42
C LYS A 76 -2.10 7.00 -22.96
N THR A 77 -1.60 6.56 -21.82
CA THR A 77 -1.85 5.25 -21.22
C THR A 77 -2.92 5.27 -20.13
N GLY A 78 -3.19 6.44 -19.56
CA GLY A 78 -4.03 6.61 -18.39
C GLY A 78 -3.44 5.90 -17.16
N ILE A 79 -2.10 5.86 -17.05
CA ILE A 79 -1.37 5.35 -15.87
C ILE A 79 -1.15 6.50 -14.90
N SER A 80 -1.74 6.40 -13.72
CA SER A 80 -1.63 7.38 -12.63
C SER A 80 -2.08 6.70 -11.33
N PRO A 81 -1.40 6.93 -10.19
CA PRO A 81 -0.33 7.91 -9.95
C PRO A 81 1.08 7.41 -10.31
N ILE A 82 2.09 8.32 -10.15
CA ILE A 82 3.51 8.03 -10.39
C ILE A 82 4.33 8.15 -9.11
N GLU A 83 5.23 7.17 -8.88
CA GLU A 83 6.32 7.23 -7.91
C GLU A 83 7.62 7.59 -8.64
N PHE A 84 8.17 8.77 -8.34
CA PHE A 84 9.42 9.25 -8.91
C PHE A 84 10.61 8.63 -8.18
N ARG A 85 11.31 7.71 -8.82
CA ARG A 85 12.53 7.12 -8.28
C ARG A 85 13.70 8.09 -8.49
N THR A 86 14.51 8.33 -7.44
CA THR A 86 15.70 9.21 -7.51
C THR A 86 16.68 8.80 -8.60
N THR A 87 17.47 9.75 -9.08
CA THR A 87 18.53 9.60 -10.09
C THR A 87 18.05 9.28 -11.51
N HIS A 88 16.77 9.45 -11.79
CA HIS A 88 16.20 9.24 -13.11
C HIS A 88 16.11 10.56 -13.92
N LYS A 89 15.94 10.43 -15.23
CA LYS A 89 16.02 11.55 -16.17
C LYS A 89 14.94 12.63 -15.97
N HIS A 90 13.82 12.30 -15.32
CA HIS A 90 12.77 13.27 -14.97
C HIS A 90 13.24 14.39 -14.02
N GLY A 91 14.35 14.18 -13.28
CA GLY A 91 14.98 15.23 -12.48
C GLY A 91 14.23 15.65 -11.20
N VAL A 92 13.25 14.87 -10.72
CA VAL A 92 12.52 15.16 -9.48
C VAL A 92 13.36 14.74 -8.28
N GLU A 93 14.10 15.70 -7.69
CA GLU A 93 15.12 15.46 -6.68
C GLU A 93 15.04 16.44 -5.50
N PRO A 94 15.55 16.08 -4.31
CA PRO A 94 15.56 16.96 -3.14
C PRO A 94 16.34 18.27 -3.32
N THR A 95 17.28 18.32 -4.28
CA THR A 95 18.10 19.49 -4.60
C THR A 95 17.33 20.60 -5.33
N LEU A 96 16.12 20.33 -5.79
CA LEU A 96 15.27 21.31 -6.46
C LEU A 96 14.87 22.45 -5.53
N ASN A 97 14.93 23.68 -6.04
CA ASN A 97 14.46 24.86 -5.33
C ASN A 97 12.91 24.89 -5.25
N ALA A 98 12.38 25.78 -4.43
CA ALA A 98 10.94 25.87 -4.19
C ALA A 98 10.13 26.19 -5.47
N GLN A 99 10.68 26.97 -6.43
CA GLN A 99 9.99 27.25 -7.68
C GLN A 99 9.88 25.98 -8.54
N ALA A 100 10.98 25.27 -8.74
CA ALA A 100 10.99 24.03 -9.51
C ALA A 100 10.03 22.97 -8.93
N ARG A 101 9.92 22.87 -7.59
CA ARG A 101 8.94 22.00 -6.94
C ARG A 101 7.49 22.38 -7.24
N ARG A 102 7.17 23.69 -7.24
CA ARG A 102 5.86 24.19 -7.66
C ARG A 102 5.57 23.89 -9.14
N ASP A 103 6.57 24.05 -9.99
CA ASP A 103 6.43 23.80 -11.43
C ASP A 103 6.17 22.32 -11.73
N ILE A 104 6.85 21.40 -11.04
CA ILE A 104 6.60 19.97 -11.15
C ILE A 104 5.17 19.64 -10.71
N LYS A 105 4.75 20.15 -9.54
CA LYS A 105 3.38 19.95 -9.05
C LYS A 105 2.35 20.43 -10.08
N LYS A 106 2.57 21.60 -10.65
CA LYS A 106 1.69 22.16 -11.68
C LYS A 106 1.68 21.33 -12.94
N GLN A 107 2.85 20.93 -13.48
CA GLN A 107 2.95 20.10 -14.69
C GLN A 107 2.23 18.78 -14.53
N CYS A 108 2.38 18.10 -13.38
CA CYS A 108 1.67 16.85 -13.09
C CYS A 108 0.15 17.08 -13.05
N ALA A 109 -0.31 18.15 -12.38
CA ALA A 109 -1.73 18.48 -12.30
C ALA A 109 -2.32 18.84 -13.67
N ASP A 110 -1.63 19.65 -14.48
CA ASP A 110 -2.05 20.01 -15.84
C ASP A 110 -2.13 18.76 -16.75
N ALA A 111 -1.27 17.78 -16.52
CA ALA A 111 -1.29 16.50 -17.22
C ALA A 111 -2.34 15.50 -16.68
N GLY A 112 -3.04 15.81 -15.59
CA GLY A 112 -3.97 14.87 -14.93
C GLY A 112 -3.27 13.67 -14.31
N VAL A 113 -2.00 13.79 -13.91
CA VAL A 113 -1.18 12.73 -13.32
C VAL A 113 -0.98 13.02 -11.84
N ASP A 114 -1.50 12.15 -11.00
CA ASP A 114 -1.30 12.22 -9.56
C ASP A 114 0.16 11.85 -9.19
N ILE A 115 0.71 12.52 -8.19
CA ILE A 115 2.02 12.18 -7.62
C ILE A 115 1.78 11.22 -6.45
N TRP A 116 2.26 9.96 -6.57
CA TRP A 116 2.24 9.02 -5.46
C TRP A 116 3.28 9.39 -4.42
N GLY A 117 4.51 9.60 -4.86
CA GLY A 117 5.61 9.96 -3.98
C GLY A 117 6.95 9.85 -4.66
N CYS A 118 7.99 9.68 -3.84
CA CYS A 118 9.35 9.47 -4.32
C CYS A 118 9.93 8.14 -3.83
N GLY A 119 10.58 7.40 -4.73
CA GLY A 119 11.38 6.22 -4.39
C GLY A 119 12.82 6.65 -4.09
N SER A 120 13.23 6.66 -2.82
CA SER A 120 14.60 6.95 -2.41
C SER A 120 15.48 5.70 -2.37
N VAL A 121 16.78 5.89 -2.14
CA VAL A 121 17.76 4.82 -1.83
C VAL A 121 18.19 4.84 -0.36
N CYS A 122 17.40 5.45 0.51
CA CYS A 122 17.68 5.47 1.94
C CYS A 122 17.59 4.07 2.53
N GLU A 123 18.64 3.66 3.25
CA GLU A 123 18.82 2.34 3.85
C GLU A 123 19.27 2.49 5.30
N PHE A 124 18.82 1.60 6.19
CA PHE A 124 19.04 1.77 7.63
C PHE A 124 19.73 0.57 8.28
N HIS A 125 20.22 -0.39 7.49
CA HIS A 125 20.81 -1.65 7.96
C HIS A 125 22.33 -1.58 8.20
N ALA A 126 23.01 -0.52 7.76
CA ALA A 126 24.48 -0.45 7.83
C ALA A 126 25.01 -0.61 9.27
N ALA A 127 26.10 -1.38 9.42
CA ALA A 127 26.75 -1.52 10.73
C ALA A 127 27.38 -0.21 11.22
N ASP A 128 27.75 0.69 10.31
CA ASP A 128 28.24 2.03 10.63
C ASP A 128 27.04 2.98 10.88
N GLU A 129 26.90 3.41 12.13
CA GLU A 129 25.85 4.36 12.54
C GLU A 129 25.90 5.69 11.79
N SER A 130 27.07 6.13 11.33
CA SER A 130 27.19 7.39 10.57
C SER A 130 26.46 7.29 9.23
N VAL A 131 26.50 6.11 8.59
CA VAL A 131 25.75 5.81 7.37
C VAL A 131 24.24 5.83 7.63
N VAL A 132 23.80 5.23 8.74
CA VAL A 132 22.38 5.24 9.13
C VAL A 132 21.90 6.67 9.37
N LYS A 133 22.65 7.48 10.13
CA LYS A 133 22.34 8.90 10.40
C LYS A 133 22.24 9.70 9.10
N LYS A 134 23.18 9.52 8.16
CA LYS A 134 23.17 10.17 6.86
C LYS A 134 21.90 9.79 6.05
N ASN A 135 21.51 8.52 6.06
CA ASN A 135 20.31 8.07 5.37
C ASN A 135 19.02 8.62 6.01
N ILE A 136 18.98 8.78 7.34
CA ILE A 136 17.86 9.46 8.01
C ILE A 136 17.75 10.92 7.55
N GLU A 137 18.86 11.68 7.53
CA GLU A 137 18.83 13.07 7.07
C GLU A 137 18.44 13.17 5.58
N THR A 138 18.96 12.27 4.74
CA THR A 138 18.55 12.19 3.32
C THR A 138 17.06 11.89 3.20
N CYS A 139 16.53 10.96 3.99
CA CYS A 139 15.09 10.66 4.00
C CYS A 139 14.26 11.91 4.33
N LYS A 140 14.68 12.72 5.30
CA LYS A 140 14.00 13.98 5.66
C LYS A 140 13.93 14.96 4.47
N THR A 141 15.00 15.05 3.66
CA THR A 141 14.97 15.92 2.45
C THR A 141 13.98 15.42 1.40
N PHE A 142 13.84 14.09 1.23
CA PHE A 142 12.81 13.51 0.36
C PHE A 142 11.40 13.73 0.90
N LEU A 143 11.18 13.62 2.22
CA LEU A 143 9.89 13.89 2.84
C LEU A 143 9.44 15.34 2.58
N GLN A 144 10.35 16.30 2.71
CA GLN A 144 10.07 17.70 2.38
C GLN A 144 9.75 17.88 0.89
N LEU A 145 10.54 17.27 -0.01
CA LEU A 145 10.27 17.30 -1.46
C LEU A 145 8.86 16.78 -1.75
N VAL A 146 8.53 15.59 -1.24
CA VAL A 146 7.22 14.95 -1.49
C VAL A 146 6.07 15.80 -0.98
N SER A 147 6.21 16.40 0.20
CA SER A 147 5.22 17.35 0.74
C SER A 147 5.02 18.55 -0.20
N ASP A 148 6.12 19.17 -0.66
CA ASP A 148 6.08 20.36 -1.50
C ASP A 148 5.45 20.09 -2.88
N ILE A 149 5.74 18.95 -3.49
CA ILE A 149 5.16 18.55 -4.78
C ILE A 149 3.75 17.95 -4.67
N GLY A 150 3.25 17.72 -3.45
CA GLY A 150 1.90 17.21 -3.20
C GLY A 150 1.75 15.68 -3.29
N GLY A 151 2.86 14.94 -3.15
CA GLY A 151 2.85 13.48 -3.06
C GLY A 151 2.36 12.96 -1.70
N LYS A 152 2.31 11.64 -1.55
CA LYS A 152 1.77 10.97 -0.36
C LYS A 152 2.85 10.40 0.57
N GLY A 153 3.99 9.96 0.02
CA GLY A 153 5.04 9.35 0.85
C GLY A 153 6.35 9.11 0.14
N VAL A 154 7.32 8.65 0.91
CA VAL A 154 8.67 8.32 0.48
C VAL A 154 8.93 6.84 0.69
N LYS A 155 9.29 6.13 -0.39
CA LYS A 155 9.73 4.75 -0.31
C LYS A 155 11.21 4.71 0.12
N VAL A 156 11.50 3.87 1.13
CA VAL A 156 12.83 3.58 1.66
C VAL A 156 13.06 2.06 1.66
N ARG A 157 14.31 1.60 1.88
CA ARG A 157 14.63 0.17 1.87
C ARG A 157 15.33 -0.24 3.17
N PRO A 158 15.07 -1.45 3.71
CA PRO A 158 15.88 -2.02 4.80
C PRO A 158 17.20 -2.60 4.27
N ASN A 159 17.17 -3.24 3.13
CA ASN A 159 18.19 -3.72 2.18
C ASN A 159 19.18 -4.78 2.69
N GLY A 160 18.94 -5.45 3.81
CA GLY A 160 19.67 -6.64 4.22
C GLY A 160 20.13 -6.65 5.67
N PHE A 161 20.90 -7.68 6.00
CA PHE A 161 21.52 -7.87 7.31
C PHE A 161 23.06 -7.87 7.15
N PRO A 162 23.79 -6.99 7.87
CA PRO A 162 25.24 -6.94 7.80
C PRO A 162 25.87 -8.23 8.37
N LYS A 163 26.90 -8.73 7.70
CA LYS A 163 27.63 -9.89 8.17
C LYS A 163 28.22 -9.67 9.57
N GLY A 164 28.01 -10.62 10.47
CA GLY A 164 28.55 -10.57 11.84
C GLY A 164 27.75 -9.70 12.81
N VAL A 165 26.65 -9.09 12.38
CA VAL A 165 25.71 -8.39 13.25
C VAL A 165 24.48 -9.28 13.50
N PRO A 166 24.05 -9.52 14.75
CA PRO A 166 22.82 -10.24 15.04
C PRO A 166 21.61 -9.63 14.33
N VAL A 167 20.74 -10.48 13.79
CA VAL A 167 19.53 -10.04 13.03
C VAL A 167 18.68 -9.12 13.88
N GLU A 168 18.46 -9.46 15.15
CA GLU A 168 17.62 -8.71 16.09
C GLU A 168 18.14 -7.28 16.31
N LYS A 169 19.47 -7.11 16.38
CA LYS A 169 20.09 -5.78 16.49
C LYS A 169 19.85 -4.93 15.24
N THR A 170 19.94 -5.54 14.05
CA THR A 170 19.68 -4.83 12.80
C THR A 170 18.19 -4.49 12.67
N VAL A 171 17.30 -5.39 13.04
CA VAL A 171 15.85 -5.15 13.07
C VAL A 171 15.52 -3.97 14.01
N GLU A 172 16.08 -3.96 15.22
CA GLU A 172 15.92 -2.87 16.18
C GLU A 172 16.44 -1.53 15.63
N GLN A 173 17.63 -1.54 15.01
CA GLN A 173 18.24 -0.36 14.40
C GLN A 173 17.38 0.22 13.28
N ILE A 174 16.90 -0.64 12.35
CA ILE A 174 16.02 -0.23 11.26
C ILE A 174 14.72 0.36 11.85
N GLY A 175 14.11 -0.32 12.82
CA GLY A 175 12.89 0.16 13.49
C GLY A 175 13.06 1.54 14.13
N LYS A 176 14.16 1.76 14.87
CA LYS A 176 14.48 3.07 15.47
C LYS A 176 14.69 4.16 14.42
N ALA A 177 15.41 3.86 13.34
CA ALA A 177 15.62 4.79 12.25
C ALA A 177 14.29 5.20 11.60
N LEU A 178 13.42 4.22 11.35
CA LEU A 178 12.09 4.43 10.79
C LEU A 178 11.17 5.24 11.71
N GLN A 179 11.28 5.10 13.04
CA GLN A 179 10.58 5.97 14.00
C GLN A 179 10.99 7.45 13.83
N VAL A 180 12.28 7.71 13.64
CA VAL A 180 12.77 9.07 13.41
C VAL A 180 12.23 9.63 12.09
N CYS A 181 12.30 8.83 11.02
CA CYS A 181 11.74 9.20 9.72
C CYS A 181 10.22 9.40 9.79
N GLY A 182 9.50 8.55 10.53
CA GLY A 182 8.06 8.64 10.74
C GLY A 182 7.64 9.94 11.45
N LYS A 183 8.39 10.37 12.46
CA LYS A 183 8.17 11.67 13.12
C LYS A 183 8.39 12.85 12.15
N ALA A 184 9.44 12.78 11.33
CA ALA A 184 9.67 13.78 10.30
C ALA A 184 8.56 13.79 9.23
N ALA A 185 8.05 12.64 8.83
CA ALA A 185 6.95 12.51 7.89
C ALA A 185 5.63 13.10 8.46
N ASP A 186 5.37 12.87 9.75
CA ASP A 186 4.19 13.44 10.42
C ASP A 186 4.25 14.98 10.46
N ALA A 187 5.42 15.55 10.68
CA ALA A 187 5.63 17.00 10.70
C ALA A 187 5.34 17.70 9.37
N VAL A 188 5.52 17.00 8.22
CA VAL A 188 5.27 17.54 6.88
C VAL A 188 4.05 16.92 6.19
N GLY A 189 3.27 16.12 6.89
CA GLY A 189 1.97 15.61 6.46
C GLY A 189 2.02 14.44 5.46
N VAL A 190 3.16 13.75 5.32
CA VAL A 190 3.34 12.61 4.40
C VAL A 190 3.62 11.29 5.14
N GLU A 191 3.97 10.23 4.42
CA GLU A 191 4.26 8.91 4.98
C GLU A 191 5.68 8.43 4.61
N VAL A 192 6.18 7.40 5.31
CA VAL A 192 7.33 6.58 4.93
C VAL A 192 6.86 5.19 4.60
N TRP A 193 7.30 4.62 3.48
CA TRP A 193 6.96 3.27 3.06
C TRP A 193 8.22 2.42 2.95
N VAL A 194 8.31 1.39 3.79
CA VAL A 194 9.43 0.46 3.79
C VAL A 194 9.20 -0.60 2.73
N GLU A 195 9.99 -0.61 1.69
CA GLU A 195 9.92 -1.65 0.66
C GLU A 195 10.30 -3.00 1.26
N VAL A 196 9.49 -4.02 1.06
CA VAL A 196 9.81 -5.42 1.42
C VAL A 196 10.91 -5.91 0.48
N HIS A 197 12.16 -5.58 0.80
CA HIS A 197 13.32 -5.72 -0.09
C HIS A 197 14.60 -6.08 0.67
N GLY A 198 15.57 -6.69 -0.05
CA GLY A 198 16.92 -6.97 0.44
C GLY A 198 17.08 -8.36 1.03
N ALA A 199 18.35 -8.86 1.00
CA ALA A 199 18.69 -10.21 1.45
C ALA A 199 18.32 -10.42 2.93
N GLY A 200 17.37 -11.30 3.19
CA GLY A 200 16.82 -11.58 4.51
C GLY A 200 15.77 -10.58 4.99
N THR A 201 15.93 -9.29 4.76
CA THR A 201 14.93 -8.26 5.16
C THR A 201 13.65 -8.31 4.32
N GLN A 202 13.68 -8.94 3.13
CA GLN A 202 12.49 -9.21 2.33
C GLN A 202 11.63 -10.38 2.85
N GLU A 203 12.14 -11.16 3.83
CA GLU A 203 11.34 -12.22 4.45
C GLU A 203 10.18 -11.60 5.25
N PRO A 204 8.93 -12.03 5.04
CA PRO A 204 7.77 -11.44 5.70
C PRO A 204 7.87 -11.40 7.22
N ALA A 205 8.44 -12.43 7.85
CA ALA A 205 8.63 -12.47 9.30
C ALA A 205 9.61 -11.40 9.80
N HIS A 206 10.70 -11.14 9.09
CA HIS A 206 11.64 -10.08 9.45
C HIS A 206 11.04 -8.70 9.21
N MET A 207 10.31 -8.51 8.10
CA MET A 207 9.62 -7.26 7.84
C MET A 207 8.56 -6.97 8.91
N LYS A 208 7.79 -7.98 9.34
CA LYS A 208 6.86 -7.86 10.47
C LYS A 208 7.60 -7.37 11.73
N SER A 209 8.71 -8.00 12.08
CA SER A 209 9.51 -7.61 13.25
C SER A 209 10.02 -6.16 13.15
N ILE A 210 10.47 -5.73 11.97
CA ILE A 210 10.87 -4.34 11.71
C ILE A 210 9.70 -3.39 11.95
N MET A 211 8.50 -3.73 11.45
CA MET A 211 7.33 -2.86 11.59
C MET A 211 6.80 -2.80 13.02
N GLU A 212 6.86 -3.89 13.77
CA GLU A 212 6.54 -3.93 15.20
C GLU A 212 7.49 -3.07 16.02
N GLN A 213 8.80 -3.12 15.73
CA GLN A 213 9.80 -2.22 16.35
C GLN A 213 9.59 -0.76 15.96
N THR A 214 9.17 -0.50 14.70
CA THR A 214 8.92 0.86 14.21
C THR A 214 7.73 1.50 14.93
N ASN A 215 6.62 0.80 15.08
CA ASN A 215 5.40 1.22 15.79
C ASN A 215 5.06 2.71 15.61
N HIS A 216 4.93 3.17 14.37
CA HIS A 216 4.64 4.57 14.06
C HIS A 216 3.56 4.72 12.98
N LYS A 217 2.50 5.51 13.27
CA LYS A 217 1.32 5.67 12.39
C LYS A 217 1.63 6.14 10.97
N LYS A 218 2.72 6.91 10.78
CA LYS A 218 3.17 7.44 9.48
C LYS A 218 4.14 6.53 8.74
N VAL A 219 4.43 5.34 9.28
CA VAL A 219 5.28 4.35 8.62
C VAL A 219 4.43 3.14 8.24
N GLY A 220 4.51 2.75 6.99
CA GLY A 220 3.91 1.53 6.46
C GLY A 220 4.91 0.79 5.58
N ILE A 221 4.44 -0.18 4.83
CA ILE A 221 5.27 -0.92 3.88
C ILE A 221 4.81 -0.67 2.43
N THR A 222 5.76 -0.80 1.51
CA THR A 222 5.50 -1.12 0.12
C THR A 222 5.62 -2.63 -0.03
N TRP A 223 4.49 -3.31 -0.24
CA TRP A 223 4.50 -4.70 -0.66
C TRP A 223 5.30 -4.79 -1.96
N ASN A 224 6.27 -5.70 -2.02
CA ASN A 224 7.04 -5.95 -3.24
C ASN A 224 6.82 -7.41 -3.64
N SER A 225 6.59 -7.68 -4.91
CA SER A 225 6.26 -9.04 -5.38
C SER A 225 7.51 -9.94 -5.38
N ASN A 226 7.90 -10.41 -4.19
CA ASN A 226 9.08 -11.24 -3.99
C ASN A 226 8.77 -12.74 -4.04
N PRO A 227 9.68 -13.58 -4.50
CA PRO A 227 9.52 -15.03 -4.36
C PRO A 227 9.34 -15.50 -2.91
N THR A 228 9.88 -14.76 -1.94
CA THR A 228 9.76 -15.03 -0.50
C THR A 228 8.36 -14.86 0.05
N ASP A 229 7.49 -14.11 -0.65
CA ASP A 229 6.08 -13.96 -0.28
C ASP A 229 5.29 -15.25 -0.52
N VAL A 230 5.77 -16.09 -1.47
CA VAL A 230 5.04 -17.27 -1.94
C VAL A 230 5.35 -18.49 -1.06
N LYS A 231 4.35 -19.00 -0.37
CA LYS A 231 4.41 -20.23 0.42
C LYS A 231 3.47 -21.26 -0.21
N LYS A 232 4.02 -22.37 -0.70
CA LYS A 232 3.24 -23.46 -1.36
C LYS A 232 2.32 -22.95 -2.49
N GLY A 233 2.80 -21.97 -3.27
CA GLY A 233 2.06 -21.39 -4.40
C GLY A 233 1.05 -20.28 -4.03
N SER A 234 0.99 -19.86 -2.77
CA SER A 234 0.06 -18.83 -2.27
C SER A 234 0.81 -17.71 -1.56
N VAL A 235 0.28 -16.48 -1.62
CA VAL A 235 0.77 -15.32 -0.85
C VAL A 235 -0.09 -15.01 0.38
N ALA A 236 -1.14 -15.79 0.67
CA ALA A 236 -2.11 -15.50 1.71
C ALA A 236 -1.49 -15.41 3.11
N GLU A 237 -0.56 -16.31 3.45
CA GLU A 237 0.12 -16.31 4.75
C GLU A 237 0.96 -15.03 4.93
N SER A 238 1.78 -14.70 3.95
CA SER A 238 2.62 -13.51 3.96
C SER A 238 1.79 -12.22 3.93
N PHE A 239 0.70 -12.22 3.16
CA PHE A 239 -0.24 -11.11 3.11
C PHE A 239 -0.92 -10.88 4.47
N ALA A 240 -1.47 -11.90 5.09
CA ALA A 240 -2.10 -11.81 6.41
C ALA A 240 -1.13 -11.26 7.48
N MET A 241 0.16 -11.66 7.39
CA MET A 241 1.21 -11.19 8.29
C MET A 241 1.50 -9.70 8.15
N LEU A 242 1.48 -9.15 6.93
CA LEU A 242 1.94 -7.79 6.62
C LEU A 242 0.80 -6.80 6.32
N GLN A 243 -0.42 -7.28 6.11
CA GLN A 243 -1.59 -6.49 5.71
C GLN A 243 -1.81 -5.22 6.55
N PRO A 244 -1.63 -5.20 7.89
CA PRO A 244 -1.89 -4.00 8.68
C PRO A 244 -1.02 -2.78 8.29
N TRP A 245 0.13 -3.04 7.68
CA TRP A 245 1.09 -1.99 7.32
C TRP A 245 1.14 -1.67 5.82
N ILE A 246 0.43 -2.40 4.94
CA ILE A 246 0.49 -2.15 3.50
C ILE A 246 -0.05 -0.75 3.18
N ARG A 247 0.81 0.10 2.60
CA ARG A 247 0.49 1.46 2.16
C ARG A 247 0.71 1.67 0.66
N SER A 248 1.55 0.86 0.04
CA SER A 248 1.88 0.86 -1.37
C SER A 248 2.15 -0.57 -1.82
N CYS A 249 2.07 -0.85 -3.12
CA CYS A 249 2.42 -2.16 -3.69
C CYS A 249 3.23 -1.94 -4.96
N HIS A 250 4.39 -2.60 -5.07
CA HIS A 250 5.12 -2.77 -6.32
C HIS A 250 4.75 -4.11 -6.94
N ILE A 251 4.36 -4.11 -8.20
CA ILE A 251 3.95 -5.30 -8.96
C ILE A 251 4.82 -5.46 -10.21
N ASN A 252 5.29 -6.68 -10.44
CA ASN A 252 6.25 -7.02 -11.50
C ASN A 252 5.56 -7.44 -12.81
N ASP A 253 6.12 -8.41 -13.53
CA ASP A 253 5.51 -9.01 -14.71
C ASP A 253 4.26 -9.80 -14.33
N LEU A 254 3.09 -9.28 -14.67
CA LEU A 254 1.79 -9.90 -14.38
C LEU A 254 1.57 -11.24 -15.10
N ASN A 255 2.34 -11.53 -16.15
CA ASN A 255 2.31 -12.85 -16.79
C ASN A 255 2.84 -13.96 -15.90
N ASN A 256 3.49 -13.62 -14.79
CA ASN A 256 3.93 -14.57 -13.77
C ASN A 256 2.76 -15.28 -13.09
N ASP A 257 1.55 -14.70 -13.10
CA ASP A 257 0.32 -15.37 -12.64
C ASP A 257 0.02 -16.62 -13.49
N ALA A 258 -0.01 -16.47 -14.80
CA ALA A 258 -0.26 -17.60 -15.71
C ALA A 258 0.88 -18.63 -15.73
N LYS A 259 2.12 -18.21 -15.43
CA LYS A 259 3.30 -19.09 -15.36
C LYS A 259 3.40 -19.82 -14.01
N GLY A 260 2.55 -19.50 -13.01
CA GLY A 260 2.64 -20.05 -11.67
C GLY A 260 3.85 -19.58 -10.88
N LEU A 261 4.49 -18.47 -11.29
CA LEU A 261 5.68 -17.91 -10.63
C LEU A 261 5.33 -16.93 -9.51
N TYR A 262 4.22 -16.18 -9.67
CA TYR A 262 3.71 -15.29 -8.65
C TYR A 262 2.18 -15.14 -8.78
N PRO A 263 1.38 -15.43 -7.74
CA PRO A 263 -0.08 -15.51 -7.84
C PRO A 263 -0.74 -14.13 -7.73
N TYR A 264 -0.64 -13.30 -8.78
CA TYR A 264 -1.20 -11.93 -8.80
C TYR A 264 -2.72 -11.89 -8.66
N ARG A 265 -3.43 -12.87 -9.21
CA ARG A 265 -4.89 -12.99 -9.05
C ARG A 265 -5.28 -13.15 -7.58
N GLU A 266 -4.55 -13.98 -6.85
CA GLU A 266 -4.76 -14.13 -5.41
C GLU A 266 -4.38 -12.85 -4.66
N LEU A 267 -3.23 -12.23 -4.96
CA LEU A 267 -2.84 -10.96 -4.33
C LEU A 267 -3.91 -9.89 -4.52
N PHE A 268 -4.42 -9.71 -5.75
CA PHE A 268 -5.43 -8.69 -6.02
C PHE A 268 -6.78 -9.00 -5.34
N ARG A 269 -7.16 -10.26 -5.25
CA ARG A 269 -8.33 -10.68 -4.46
C ARG A 269 -8.14 -10.32 -2.98
N LEU A 270 -6.99 -10.63 -2.38
CA LEU A 270 -6.69 -10.30 -0.99
C LEU A 270 -6.67 -8.78 -0.74
N LEU A 271 -6.14 -8.00 -1.67
CA LEU A 271 -6.18 -6.54 -1.61
C LEU A 271 -7.64 -6.02 -1.64
N ARG A 272 -8.51 -6.56 -2.50
CA ARG A 272 -9.94 -6.20 -2.52
C ARG A 272 -10.63 -6.54 -1.19
N GLU A 273 -10.47 -7.79 -0.74
CA GLU A 273 -11.10 -8.31 0.48
C GLU A 273 -10.64 -7.53 1.73
N SER A 274 -9.40 -7.07 1.77
CA SER A 274 -8.89 -6.22 2.86
C SER A 274 -9.37 -4.78 2.81
N GLY A 275 -10.09 -4.38 1.74
CA GLY A 275 -10.53 -3.01 1.54
C GLY A 275 -9.40 -2.04 1.13
N TYR A 276 -8.27 -2.56 0.61
CA TYR A 276 -7.17 -1.72 0.14
C TYR A 276 -7.65 -0.78 -0.99
N ASP A 277 -7.51 0.52 -0.77
CA ASP A 277 -8.01 1.58 -1.64
C ASP A 277 -6.90 2.48 -2.20
N ARG A 278 -5.63 2.04 -2.11
CA ARG A 278 -4.47 2.85 -2.47
C ARG A 278 -3.98 2.51 -3.89
N THR A 279 -2.69 2.18 -4.07
CA THR A 279 -2.11 2.03 -5.41
C THR A 279 -1.25 0.77 -5.51
N THR A 280 -1.39 0.07 -6.65
CA THR A 280 -0.43 -0.91 -7.14
C THR A 280 0.40 -0.24 -8.24
N LEU A 281 1.72 -0.30 -8.15
CA LEU A 281 2.66 0.42 -9.02
C LEU A 281 3.43 -0.57 -9.88
N ILE A 282 3.45 -0.31 -11.17
CA ILE A 282 4.25 -1.09 -12.14
C ILE A 282 5.73 -0.91 -11.81
N GLU A 283 6.43 -2.01 -11.47
CA GLU A 283 7.87 -2.05 -11.27
C GLU A 283 8.45 -3.25 -12.03
N VAL A 284 8.50 -3.16 -13.35
CA VAL A 284 9.00 -4.24 -14.23
C VAL A 284 10.52 -4.15 -14.44
N GLY A 285 11.14 -5.30 -14.73
CA GLY A 285 12.59 -5.37 -14.98
C GLY A 285 13.02 -4.79 -16.33
N GLN A 286 12.09 -4.61 -17.29
CA GLN A 286 12.43 -4.10 -18.63
C GLN A 286 12.60 -2.58 -18.64
N SER A 287 13.56 -2.12 -19.48
CA SER A 287 13.67 -0.73 -19.90
C SER A 287 13.29 -0.64 -21.39
N ILE A 288 12.36 0.23 -21.74
CA ILE A 288 11.91 0.44 -23.12
C ILE A 288 12.12 1.93 -23.46
N PRO A 289 13.29 2.28 -24.04
CA PRO A 289 13.64 3.67 -24.31
C PRO A 289 12.85 4.30 -25.46
N ASP A 290 12.25 3.51 -26.33
CA ASP A 290 11.35 3.98 -27.37
C ASP A 290 9.98 4.33 -26.79
N LYS A 291 9.56 5.59 -26.98
CA LYS A 291 8.33 6.11 -26.39
C LYS A 291 7.07 5.37 -26.82
N GLU A 292 6.93 5.10 -28.12
CA GLU A 292 5.71 4.48 -28.66
C GLU A 292 5.63 3.00 -28.24
N LYS A 293 6.76 2.30 -28.21
CA LYS A 293 6.83 0.93 -27.67
C LYS A 293 6.53 0.90 -26.18
N CYS A 294 7.00 1.89 -25.43
CA CYS A 294 6.70 2.02 -24.00
C CYS A 294 5.18 2.24 -23.78
N ILE A 295 4.55 3.11 -24.58
CA ILE A 295 3.10 3.34 -24.53
C ILE A 295 2.33 2.05 -24.84
N ALA A 296 2.71 1.32 -25.89
CA ALA A 296 2.09 0.06 -26.24
C ALA A 296 2.18 -0.96 -25.10
N PHE A 297 3.39 -1.17 -24.56
CA PHE A 297 3.63 -2.05 -23.42
C PHE A 297 2.77 -1.69 -22.20
N LEU A 298 2.70 -0.42 -21.84
CA LEU A 298 1.93 0.03 -20.67
C LEU A 298 0.41 -0.13 -20.88
N LYS A 299 -0.10 0.02 -22.08
CA LYS A 299 -1.51 -0.27 -22.41
C LYS A 299 -1.83 -1.76 -22.27
N ASP A 300 -0.96 -2.63 -22.79
CA ASP A 300 -1.11 -4.08 -22.66
C ASP A 300 -1.03 -4.52 -21.19
N TYR A 301 -0.08 -3.96 -20.43
CA TYR A 301 0.05 -4.21 -19.00
C TYR A 301 -1.22 -3.79 -18.24
N LYS A 302 -1.76 -2.60 -18.52
CA LYS A 302 -3.00 -2.11 -17.93
C LYS A 302 -4.18 -3.03 -18.22
N THR A 303 -4.29 -3.52 -19.46
CA THR A 303 -5.35 -4.46 -19.86
C THR A 303 -5.26 -5.76 -19.07
N LEU A 304 -4.05 -6.33 -18.92
CA LEU A 304 -3.85 -7.53 -18.12
C LEU A 304 -4.13 -7.27 -16.63
N TRP A 305 -3.68 -6.15 -16.10
CA TRP A 305 -3.96 -5.74 -14.72
C TRP A 305 -5.46 -5.67 -14.46
N GLN A 306 -6.23 -5.01 -15.33
CA GLN A 306 -7.69 -4.91 -15.20
C GLN A 306 -8.36 -6.29 -15.16
N LYS A 307 -7.90 -7.22 -16.01
CA LYS A 307 -8.40 -8.60 -16.02
C LYS A 307 -8.11 -9.32 -14.70
N LEU A 308 -6.89 -9.24 -14.19
CA LEU A 308 -6.48 -9.92 -12.95
C LEU A 308 -7.08 -9.27 -11.70
N ALA A 309 -7.20 -7.94 -11.70
CA ALA A 309 -7.72 -7.20 -10.55
C ALA A 309 -9.24 -7.38 -10.34
N ARG A 310 -9.96 -7.86 -11.35
CA ARG A 310 -11.41 -8.18 -11.29
C ARG A 310 -11.71 -9.67 -11.13
N ALA A 311 -10.68 -10.54 -11.26
CA ALA A 311 -10.82 -11.99 -11.21
C ALA A 311 -11.12 -12.56 -9.81
#